data_ef0a8264c1b060bea4b85527800bb8d9
#
_entry.id   ef0a8264c1b060bea4b85527800bb8d9
#
_cell.length_a   1.000
_cell.length_b   1.000
_cell.length_c   1.000
_cell.angle_alpha   90.00
_cell.angle_beta   90.00
_cell.angle_gamma   90.00
#
_symmetry.space_group_name_H-M   'P 1'
#
loop_
_entity.id
_entity.type
_entity.pdbx_description
1 polymer ?
#
loop_
_entity_poly.entity_id
_entity_poly.type
_entity_poly.pdbx_seq_one_letter_code
_entity_poly.pdbx_strand_id
1 'polypeptide(L)'
;EVLMSDLPLETGHFEAIEQLLGHKIEDDPEQRFRAIHELLDRHGTGRVLFRNTREAIQGFPGRDCQPAPLPAPANWSKDGKLREQMWPEEAQLDGAWMESDPRVSWIMEMLKTQLKHKKVLLIARSGPVVEALENALRIHAGIRTAMFHEGMSLLERDQAAAYFAEDSYGAQILLCSEIGSEGRNFQFASDLILFDLPANPDVLEQRIGRLDRIGQENRIQIHVPYLVGTAQERMFRWYNEALNIFSNISPTAQTLQ
;
A
#
# COMPACT_ATOMS: atom_id res chain seq x y z
N GLU A 1 6.22 5.09 -28.48
CA GLU A 1 4.73 5.05 -28.51
C GLU A 1 4.23 4.19 -29.67
N VAL A 2 4.71 4.38 -30.89
CA VAL A 2 4.25 3.65 -32.10
C VAL A 2 4.46 2.13 -31.96
N LEU A 3 5.59 1.69 -31.43
CA LEU A 3 5.90 0.27 -31.20
C LEU A 3 5.07 -0.37 -30.08
N MET A 4 4.45 0.43 -29.21
CA MET A 4 3.63 -0.03 -28.07
C MET A 4 2.13 -0.05 -28.41
N SER A 5 1.75 0.34 -29.63
CA SER A 5 0.36 0.29 -30.07
C SER A 5 0.03 -1.05 -30.72
N ASP A 6 -1.20 -1.55 -30.53
CA ASP A 6 -1.70 -2.74 -31.24
C ASP A 6 -2.04 -2.47 -32.71
N LEU A 7 -1.81 -1.26 -33.19
CA LEU A 7 -2.03 -0.88 -34.57
C LEU A 7 -0.86 -1.37 -35.45
N PRO A 8 -1.13 -1.78 -36.68
CA PRO A 8 -0.09 -2.15 -37.65
C PRO A 8 0.85 -0.95 -37.91
N LEU A 9 2.16 -1.21 -37.93
CA LEU A 9 3.15 -0.19 -38.21
C LEU A 9 3.08 0.24 -39.68
N GLU A 10 3.08 1.54 -39.93
CA GLU A 10 3.22 2.06 -41.30
C GLU A 10 4.67 1.87 -41.80
N THR A 11 4.84 1.76 -43.11
CA THR A 11 6.15 1.49 -43.76
C THR A 11 7.24 2.48 -43.33
N GLY A 12 6.89 3.75 -43.15
CA GLY A 12 7.83 4.78 -42.68
C GLY A 12 8.31 4.61 -41.24
N HIS A 13 7.51 3.97 -40.38
CA HIS A 13 7.90 3.65 -39.00
C HIS A 13 8.91 2.50 -38.96
N PHE A 14 8.75 1.48 -39.82
CA PHE A 14 9.70 0.38 -39.93
C PHE A 14 11.08 0.88 -40.34
N GLU A 15 11.15 1.68 -41.41
CA GLU A 15 12.41 2.23 -41.90
C GLU A 15 13.16 3.04 -40.83
N ALA A 16 12.45 3.88 -40.07
CA ALA A 16 13.06 4.68 -39.02
C ALA A 16 13.60 3.82 -37.88
N ILE A 17 12.84 2.77 -37.46
CA ILE A 17 13.24 1.86 -36.39
C ILE A 17 14.41 0.98 -36.81
N GLU A 18 14.38 0.43 -38.03
CA GLU A 18 15.46 -0.38 -38.61
C GLU A 18 16.77 0.42 -38.76
N GLN A 19 16.65 1.70 -39.10
CA GLN A 19 17.81 2.59 -39.15
C GLN A 19 18.47 2.82 -37.80
N LEU A 20 17.64 2.90 -36.71
CA LEU A 20 18.14 3.07 -35.36
C LEU A 20 18.70 1.77 -34.76
N LEU A 21 18.12 0.64 -35.09
CA LEU A 21 18.54 -0.68 -34.62
C LEU A 21 19.70 -1.28 -35.44
N GLY A 22 19.79 -0.94 -36.72
CA GLY A 22 20.80 -1.47 -37.65
C GLY A 22 20.47 -2.86 -38.19
N HIS A 23 19.27 -3.39 -37.98
CA HIS A 23 18.77 -4.63 -38.54
C HIS A 23 17.27 -4.55 -38.82
N LYS A 24 16.76 -5.47 -39.66
CA LYS A 24 15.34 -5.54 -40.01
C LYS A 24 14.48 -6.13 -38.88
N ILE A 25 13.28 -5.64 -38.77
CA ILE A 25 12.24 -6.15 -37.85
C ILE A 25 10.99 -6.52 -38.67
N GLU A 26 10.30 -7.57 -38.23
CA GLU A 26 8.98 -7.95 -38.73
C GLU A 26 7.89 -7.40 -37.83
N ASP A 27 6.68 -7.21 -38.37
CA ASP A 27 5.52 -6.70 -37.59
C ASP A 27 4.89 -7.82 -36.77
N ASP A 28 5.68 -8.35 -35.81
CA ASP A 28 5.33 -9.39 -34.86
C ASP A 28 5.47 -8.85 -33.43
N PRO A 29 4.52 -9.11 -32.53
CA PRO A 29 4.53 -8.60 -31.17
C PRO A 29 5.83 -8.91 -30.39
N GLU A 30 6.42 -10.08 -30.62
CA GLU A 30 7.65 -10.47 -29.93
C GLU A 30 8.87 -9.70 -30.45
N GLN A 31 8.93 -9.45 -31.76
CA GLN A 31 9.99 -8.65 -32.38
C GLN A 31 9.83 -7.16 -32.04
N ARG A 32 8.62 -6.63 -31.99
CA ARG A 32 8.36 -5.28 -31.49
C ARG A 32 8.87 -5.11 -30.07
N PHE A 33 8.59 -6.07 -29.19
CA PHE A 33 9.05 -6.03 -27.81
C PHE A 33 10.57 -6.04 -27.69
N ARG A 34 11.27 -6.88 -28.48
CA ARG A 34 12.74 -6.93 -28.53
C ARG A 34 13.33 -5.62 -29.06
N ALA A 35 12.73 -5.05 -30.12
CA ALA A 35 13.15 -3.78 -30.67
C ALA A 35 13.03 -2.62 -29.68
N ILE A 36 11.95 -2.59 -28.88
CA ILE A 36 11.79 -1.62 -27.79
C ILE A 36 12.93 -1.74 -26.77
N HIS A 37 13.23 -2.97 -26.31
CA HIS A 37 14.32 -3.20 -25.36
C HIS A 37 15.67 -2.75 -25.91
N GLU A 38 15.98 -3.10 -27.15
CA GLU A 38 17.27 -2.74 -27.77
C GLU A 38 17.42 -1.23 -28.01
N LEU A 39 16.34 -0.53 -28.39
CA LEU A 39 16.33 0.93 -28.49
C LEU A 39 16.52 1.61 -27.13
N LEU A 40 15.93 1.05 -26.09
CA LEU A 40 16.06 1.56 -24.72
C LEU A 40 17.46 1.35 -24.17
N ASP A 41 18.09 0.22 -24.44
CA ASP A 41 19.45 -0.08 -24.02
C ASP A 41 20.48 0.81 -24.75
N ARG A 42 20.26 1.12 -26.02
CA ARG A 42 21.20 1.92 -26.84
C ARG A 42 21.04 3.43 -26.66
N HIS A 43 19.81 3.92 -26.45
CA HIS A 43 19.47 5.34 -26.48
C HIS A 43 18.76 5.85 -25.22
N GLY A 44 18.37 4.97 -24.31
CA GLY A 44 17.74 5.33 -23.05
C GLY A 44 18.76 5.86 -22.04
N THR A 45 18.50 7.03 -21.48
CA THR A 45 19.19 7.46 -20.26
C THR A 45 18.69 6.53 -19.15
N GLY A 46 19.40 5.49 -18.77
CA GLY A 46 19.15 4.44 -17.75
C GLY A 46 18.04 4.54 -16.70
N ARG A 47 16.99 5.29 -16.97
CA ARG A 47 15.80 5.50 -16.16
C ARG A 47 14.51 5.43 -16.98
N VAL A 48 14.39 4.45 -17.86
CA VAL A 48 13.06 4.13 -18.39
C VAL A 48 12.36 3.28 -17.33
N LEU A 49 11.50 3.92 -16.59
CA LEU A 49 10.47 3.26 -15.80
C LEU A 49 9.59 2.47 -16.78
N PHE A 50 9.86 1.17 -16.93
CA PHE A 50 8.88 0.25 -17.47
C PHE A 50 7.69 0.25 -16.53
N ARG A 51 6.68 1.05 -16.82
CA ARG A 51 5.35 0.85 -16.28
C ARG A 51 4.73 -0.34 -17.00
N ASN A 52 5.19 -1.54 -16.65
CA ASN A 52 4.39 -2.72 -16.92
C ASN A 52 3.08 -2.53 -16.21
N THR A 53 1.99 -2.44 -16.95
CA THR A 53 0.67 -2.51 -16.33
C THR A 53 0.62 -3.85 -15.61
N ARG A 54 0.30 -3.85 -14.32
CA ARG A 54 0.25 -5.09 -13.52
C ARG A 54 -0.69 -6.14 -14.12
N GLU A 55 -1.67 -5.72 -14.93
CA GLU A 55 -2.56 -6.61 -15.69
C GLU A 55 -1.83 -7.49 -16.71
N ALA A 56 -0.70 -7.03 -17.25
CA ALA A 56 0.12 -7.80 -18.19
C ALA A 56 1.12 -8.73 -17.49
N ILE A 57 1.35 -8.58 -16.18
CA ILE A 57 2.27 -9.41 -15.41
C ILE A 57 1.47 -10.42 -14.61
N GLN A 58 1.53 -11.70 -15.01
CA GLN A 58 1.04 -12.80 -14.19
C GLN A 58 1.88 -12.92 -12.92
N GLY A 59 1.24 -13.12 -11.77
CA GLY A 59 1.96 -13.38 -10.50
C GLY A 59 1.65 -12.43 -9.35
N PHE A 60 0.68 -11.52 -9.48
CA PHE A 60 0.12 -10.79 -8.35
C PHE A 60 -1.03 -11.58 -7.71
N PRO A 61 -1.09 -11.67 -6.37
CA PRO A 61 -2.04 -12.56 -5.68
C PRO A 61 -3.49 -12.05 -5.71
N GLY A 62 -3.71 -10.78 -6.03
CA GLY A 62 -4.99 -10.08 -5.91
C GLY A 62 -5.25 -9.56 -4.50
N ARG A 63 -6.31 -8.76 -4.38
CA ARG A 63 -6.66 -8.00 -3.18
C ARG A 63 -8.10 -8.30 -2.78
N ASP A 64 -8.36 -8.36 -1.47
CA ASP A 64 -9.69 -8.48 -0.89
C ASP A 64 -9.87 -7.40 0.16
N CYS A 65 -10.85 -6.51 -0.03
CA CYS A 65 -11.19 -5.49 0.94
C CYS A 65 -12.03 -6.09 2.07
N GLN A 66 -11.63 -5.81 3.30
CA GLN A 66 -12.33 -6.18 4.54
C GLN A 66 -12.74 -4.90 5.27
N PRO A 67 -13.88 -4.27 4.91
CA PRO A 67 -14.34 -3.06 5.56
C PRO A 67 -14.78 -3.34 7.00
N ALA A 68 -14.39 -2.46 7.93
CA ALA A 68 -14.81 -2.51 9.31
C ALA A 68 -15.51 -1.19 9.71
N PRO A 69 -16.83 -1.06 9.48
CA PRO A 69 -17.60 0.10 9.92
C PRO A 69 -17.74 0.10 11.45
N LEU A 70 -17.26 1.16 12.10
CA LEU A 70 -17.27 1.30 13.55
C LEU A 70 -18.09 2.55 13.96
N PRO A 71 -18.79 2.52 15.11
CA PRO A 71 -19.53 3.66 15.58
C PRO A 71 -18.58 4.82 15.95
N ALA A 72 -18.85 6.02 15.45
CA ALA A 72 -18.09 7.19 15.89
C ALA A 72 -18.41 7.52 17.36
N PRO A 73 -17.41 7.83 18.19
CA PRO A 73 -17.64 8.29 19.56
C PRO A 73 -18.50 9.56 19.60
N ALA A 74 -19.37 9.68 20.62
CA ALA A 74 -20.31 10.79 20.70
C ALA A 74 -19.64 12.17 20.87
N ASN A 75 -18.43 12.20 21.42
CA ASN A 75 -17.60 13.38 21.61
C ASN A 75 -16.81 13.79 20.36
N TRP A 76 -16.84 12.96 19.30
CA TRP A 76 -16.16 13.31 18.05
C TRP A 76 -17.05 14.20 17.20
N SER A 77 -16.55 15.40 16.93
CA SER A 77 -17.31 16.44 16.24
C SER A 77 -17.68 16.01 14.82
N LYS A 78 -18.99 15.85 14.58
CA LYS A 78 -19.53 15.70 13.21
C LYS A 78 -19.44 17.01 12.42
N ASP A 79 -19.32 18.13 13.12
CA ASP A 79 -19.27 19.49 12.58
C ASP A 79 -17.83 20.05 12.53
N GLY A 80 -16.83 19.26 12.91
CA GLY A 80 -15.40 19.61 12.86
C GLY A 80 -14.89 19.80 11.43
N LYS A 81 -13.72 20.43 11.32
CA LYS A 81 -13.03 20.56 10.02
C LYS A 81 -12.82 19.18 9.40
N LEU A 82 -12.86 19.09 8.08
CA LEU A 82 -12.68 17.85 7.33
C LEU A 82 -11.45 17.05 7.79
N ARG A 83 -10.33 17.74 8.04
CA ARG A 83 -9.09 17.13 8.54
C ARG A 83 -9.27 16.48 9.91
N GLU A 84 -9.95 17.12 10.83
CA GLU A 84 -10.21 16.59 12.19
C GLU A 84 -11.14 15.37 12.17
N GLN A 85 -12.04 15.29 11.19
CA GLN A 85 -12.90 14.14 10.99
C GLN A 85 -12.15 12.96 10.33
N MET A 86 -11.17 13.24 9.49
CA MET A 86 -10.37 12.22 8.80
C MET A 86 -9.29 11.62 9.72
N TRP A 87 -8.62 12.46 10.50
CA TRP A 87 -7.50 12.09 11.36
C TRP A 87 -7.68 12.69 12.76
N PRO A 88 -8.69 12.22 13.52
CA PRO A 88 -9.01 12.77 14.84
C PRO A 88 -7.88 12.57 15.87
N GLU A 89 -7.06 11.56 15.68
CA GLU A 89 -5.86 11.30 16.47
C GLU A 89 -4.81 12.43 16.41
N GLU A 90 -4.78 13.21 15.33
CA GLU A 90 -3.87 14.37 15.21
C GLU A 90 -4.22 15.52 16.17
N ALA A 91 -5.46 15.60 16.60
CA ALA A 91 -5.91 16.66 17.50
C ALA A 91 -5.58 16.39 18.98
N GLN A 92 -5.20 15.16 19.33
CA GLN A 92 -4.96 14.69 20.69
C GLN A 92 -3.60 13.98 20.79
N LEU A 93 -2.52 14.74 20.67
CA LEU A 93 -1.14 14.20 20.69
C LEU A 93 -0.70 13.61 22.01
N ASP A 94 -1.46 13.80 23.10
CA ASP A 94 -1.23 13.21 24.42
C ASP A 94 -1.59 11.72 24.53
N GLY A 95 -2.11 11.12 23.45
CA GLY A 95 -2.50 9.72 23.40
C GLY A 95 -3.84 9.38 24.07
N ALA A 96 -4.53 10.36 24.65
CA ALA A 96 -5.83 10.13 25.30
C ALA A 96 -6.92 9.60 24.36
N TRP A 97 -6.79 9.85 23.06
CA TRP A 97 -7.68 9.34 22.02
C TRP A 97 -7.74 7.80 21.96
N MET A 98 -6.67 7.11 22.35
CA MET A 98 -6.58 5.65 22.24
C MET A 98 -7.63 4.91 23.06
N GLU A 99 -8.01 5.45 24.23
CA GLU A 99 -9.01 4.83 25.09
C GLU A 99 -10.44 4.96 24.53
N SER A 100 -10.69 6.01 23.76
CA SER A 100 -12.00 6.32 23.18
C SER A 100 -12.17 5.94 21.72
N ASP A 101 -11.08 5.64 21.02
CA ASP A 101 -11.11 5.31 19.58
C ASP A 101 -11.51 3.84 19.36
N PRO A 102 -12.69 3.56 18.79
CA PRO A 102 -13.13 2.20 18.56
C PRO A 102 -12.26 1.42 17.57
N ARG A 103 -11.45 2.09 16.73
CA ARG A 103 -10.49 1.43 15.83
C ARG A 103 -9.41 0.70 16.63
N VAL A 104 -8.97 1.28 17.76
CA VAL A 104 -7.95 0.68 18.63
C VAL A 104 -8.47 -0.61 19.28
N SER A 105 -9.66 -0.55 19.87
CA SER A 105 -10.31 -1.72 20.46
C SER A 105 -10.58 -2.82 19.43
N TRP A 106 -11.02 -2.42 18.22
CA TRP A 106 -11.24 -3.35 17.12
C TRP A 106 -9.94 -4.04 16.68
N ILE A 107 -8.82 -3.31 16.55
CA ILE A 107 -7.51 -3.89 16.22
C ILE A 107 -7.08 -4.91 17.28
N MET A 108 -7.22 -4.56 18.56
CA MET A 108 -6.88 -5.46 19.68
C MET A 108 -7.68 -6.77 19.62
N GLU A 109 -8.97 -6.68 19.32
CA GLU A 109 -9.85 -7.84 19.19
C GLU A 109 -9.47 -8.70 17.99
N MET A 110 -9.27 -8.08 16.81
CA MET A 110 -8.87 -8.77 15.58
C MET A 110 -7.56 -9.54 15.77
N LEU A 111 -6.55 -8.93 16.39
CA LEU A 111 -5.26 -9.57 16.64
C LEU A 111 -5.33 -10.72 17.66
N LYS A 112 -6.28 -10.69 18.57
CA LYS A 112 -6.52 -11.77 19.55
C LYS A 112 -7.40 -12.90 19.00
N THR A 113 -8.16 -12.64 17.94
CA THR A 113 -9.15 -13.58 17.39
C THR A 113 -8.79 -13.99 15.96
N GLN A 114 -9.30 -13.32 14.96
CA GLN A 114 -9.20 -13.70 13.54
C GLN A 114 -7.76 -13.66 13.00
N LEU A 115 -6.93 -12.76 13.52
CA LEU A 115 -5.54 -12.57 13.11
C LEU A 115 -4.53 -13.15 14.11
N LYS A 116 -4.98 -13.94 15.08
CA LYS A 116 -4.16 -14.43 16.22
C LYS A 116 -2.86 -15.13 15.80
N HIS A 117 -2.87 -15.83 14.67
CA HIS A 117 -1.73 -16.61 14.18
C HIS A 117 -1.18 -16.09 12.85
N LYS A 118 -1.48 -14.83 12.53
CA LYS A 118 -1.06 -14.20 11.29
C LYS A 118 -0.03 -13.10 11.56
N LYS A 119 0.83 -12.89 10.59
CA LYS A 119 1.70 -11.71 10.53
C LYS A 119 0.91 -10.57 9.88
N VAL A 120 0.81 -9.46 10.57
CA VAL A 120 -0.02 -8.32 10.16
C VAL A 120 0.85 -7.09 9.97
N LEU A 121 0.69 -6.41 8.83
CA LEU A 121 1.26 -5.08 8.63
C LEU A 121 0.17 -4.04 8.92
N LEU A 122 0.45 -3.09 9.81
CA LEU A 122 -0.41 -1.93 10.03
C LEU A 122 0.30 -0.68 9.54
N ILE A 123 -0.39 0.14 8.76
CA ILE A 123 0.13 1.42 8.31
C ILE A 123 -0.75 2.54 8.86
N ALA A 124 -0.10 3.51 9.50
CA ALA A 124 -0.68 4.75 9.96
C ALA A 124 0.08 5.94 9.39
N ARG A 125 -0.52 7.12 9.43
CA ARG A 125 -0.01 8.33 8.78
C ARG A 125 1.32 8.83 9.34
N SER A 126 1.55 8.74 10.66
CA SER A 126 2.69 9.39 11.32
C SER A 126 3.33 8.54 12.42
N GLY A 127 4.61 8.82 12.70
CA GLY A 127 5.36 8.18 13.77
C GLY A 127 4.70 8.26 15.13
N PRO A 128 4.25 9.43 15.62
CA PRO A 128 3.56 9.55 16.92
C PRO A 128 2.31 8.66 17.05
N VAL A 129 1.54 8.49 15.98
CA VAL A 129 0.38 7.57 15.97
C VAL A 129 0.84 6.12 16.05
N VAL A 130 1.91 5.76 15.34
CA VAL A 130 2.51 4.41 15.38
C VAL A 130 3.00 4.08 16.80
N GLU A 131 3.74 5.00 17.44
CA GLU A 131 4.25 4.83 18.81
C GLU A 131 3.11 4.67 19.81
N ALA A 132 2.06 5.48 19.70
CA ALA A 132 0.89 5.41 20.56
C ALA A 132 0.15 4.07 20.41
N LEU A 133 -0.09 3.62 19.17
CA LEU A 133 -0.72 2.32 18.88
C LEU A 133 0.15 1.16 19.37
N GLU A 134 1.47 1.19 19.12
CA GLU A 134 2.40 0.17 19.63
C GLU A 134 2.29 0.01 21.14
N ASN A 135 2.38 1.13 21.85
CA ASN A 135 2.29 1.14 23.30
C ASN A 135 0.96 0.57 23.79
N ALA A 136 -0.16 0.96 23.18
CA ALA A 136 -1.48 0.45 23.52
C ALA A 136 -1.58 -1.07 23.29
N LEU A 137 -1.16 -1.57 22.13
CA LEU A 137 -1.22 -2.98 21.79
C LEU A 137 -0.32 -3.84 22.70
N ARG A 138 0.88 -3.35 23.00
CA ARG A 138 1.83 -4.05 23.86
C ARG A 138 1.38 -4.07 25.32
N ILE A 139 0.96 -2.92 25.87
CA ILE A 139 0.63 -2.81 27.30
C ILE A 139 -0.78 -3.35 27.61
N HIS A 140 -1.80 -2.94 26.85
CA HIS A 140 -3.18 -3.28 27.18
C HIS A 140 -3.65 -4.59 26.55
N ALA A 141 -3.02 -5.02 25.47
CA ALA A 141 -3.41 -6.26 24.78
C ALA A 141 -2.41 -7.40 24.94
N GLY A 142 -1.17 -7.14 25.38
CA GLY A 142 -0.11 -8.14 25.50
C GLY A 142 0.35 -8.71 24.14
N ILE A 143 0.18 -7.92 23.07
CA ILE A 143 0.52 -8.32 21.71
C ILE A 143 2.01 -8.05 21.47
N ARG A 144 2.70 -8.98 20.82
CA ARG A 144 4.09 -8.77 20.39
C ARG A 144 4.10 -7.87 19.16
N THR A 145 4.70 -6.70 19.31
CA THR A 145 4.72 -5.63 18.31
C THR A 145 6.13 -5.31 17.86
N ALA A 146 6.26 -4.88 16.62
CA ALA A 146 7.42 -4.19 16.09
C ALA A 146 6.95 -2.89 15.43
N MET A 147 7.81 -1.90 15.28
CA MET A 147 7.44 -0.63 14.65
C MET A 147 8.52 -0.09 13.73
N PHE A 148 8.06 0.66 12.72
CA PHE A 148 8.89 1.43 11.80
C PHE A 148 8.35 2.84 11.67
N HIS A 149 9.14 3.83 12.02
CA HIS A 149 8.80 5.23 11.78
C HIS A 149 10.05 6.06 11.47
N GLU A 150 9.84 7.28 11.05
CA GLU A 150 10.89 8.20 10.59
C GLU A 150 11.94 8.52 11.65
N GLY A 151 11.58 8.48 12.93
CA GLY A 151 12.49 8.74 14.06
C GLY A 151 13.48 7.62 14.38
N MET A 152 13.32 6.42 13.78
CA MET A 152 14.18 5.28 14.04
C MET A 152 15.42 5.26 13.15
N SER A 153 16.56 4.86 13.72
CA SER A 153 17.78 4.59 12.96
C SER A 153 17.63 3.38 12.03
N LEU A 154 18.52 3.25 11.06
CA LEU A 154 18.53 2.12 10.13
C LEU A 154 18.69 0.79 10.86
N LEU A 155 19.54 0.74 11.89
CA LEU A 155 19.78 -0.46 12.69
C LEU A 155 18.51 -0.90 13.45
N GLU A 156 17.82 0.04 14.08
CA GLU A 156 16.56 -0.25 14.79
C GLU A 156 15.50 -0.79 13.85
N ARG A 157 15.39 -0.23 12.64
CA ARG A 157 14.48 -0.73 11.61
C ARG A 157 14.85 -2.13 11.14
N ASP A 158 16.15 -2.44 11.00
CA ASP A 158 16.62 -3.78 10.63
C ASP A 158 16.29 -4.80 11.72
N GLN A 159 16.48 -4.45 12.98
CA GLN A 159 16.11 -5.29 14.12
C GLN A 159 14.59 -5.53 14.19
N ALA A 160 13.80 -4.49 14.01
CA ALA A 160 12.34 -4.60 13.98
C ALA A 160 11.84 -5.49 12.83
N ALA A 161 12.45 -5.39 11.64
CA ALA A 161 12.12 -6.25 10.50
C ALA A 161 12.47 -7.71 10.77
N ALA A 162 13.67 -7.97 11.32
CA ALA A 162 14.09 -9.32 11.69
C ALA A 162 13.18 -9.92 12.76
N TYR A 163 12.79 -9.11 13.77
CA TYR A 163 11.87 -9.54 14.80
C TYR A 163 10.46 -9.82 14.24
N PHE A 164 9.99 -9.03 13.27
CA PHE A 164 8.70 -9.30 12.62
C PHE A 164 8.75 -10.53 11.71
N ALA A 165 9.89 -10.81 11.08
CA ALA A 165 10.05 -11.98 10.22
C ALA A 165 10.16 -13.32 10.99
N GLU A 166 10.50 -13.27 12.28
CA GLU A 166 10.63 -14.46 13.12
C GLU A 166 9.26 -15.09 13.41
N ASP A 167 9.05 -16.37 13.05
CA ASP A 167 7.75 -17.03 13.11
C ASP A 167 7.33 -17.40 14.54
N SER A 168 8.24 -17.95 15.33
CA SER A 168 7.89 -18.58 16.60
C SER A 168 7.75 -17.57 17.75
N TYR A 169 8.70 -16.66 17.86
CA TYR A 169 8.81 -15.70 18.97
C TYR A 169 8.75 -14.24 18.51
N GLY A 170 8.65 -14.01 17.23
CA GLY A 170 8.65 -12.70 16.62
C GLY A 170 7.38 -11.89 16.85
N ALA A 171 7.40 -10.63 16.42
CA ALA A 171 6.25 -9.77 16.47
C ALA A 171 5.11 -10.33 15.61
N GLN A 172 3.90 -10.25 16.14
CA GLN A 172 2.67 -10.57 15.40
C GLN A 172 2.31 -9.47 14.43
N ILE A 173 2.52 -8.21 14.84
CA ILE A 173 2.18 -7.03 14.06
C ILE A 173 3.38 -6.11 13.92
N LEU A 174 3.60 -5.60 12.70
CA LEU A 174 4.52 -4.50 12.42
C LEU A 174 3.70 -3.24 12.14
N LEU A 175 3.91 -2.21 12.95
CA LEU A 175 3.28 -0.91 12.78
C LEU A 175 4.23 0.03 12.03
N CYS A 176 3.78 0.62 10.93
CA CYS A 176 4.60 1.50 10.09
C CYS A 176 3.97 2.88 9.93
N SER A 177 4.80 3.92 9.96
CA SER A 177 4.45 5.20 9.34
C SER A 177 4.65 5.13 7.83
N GLU A 178 4.10 6.09 7.08
CA GLU A 178 4.25 6.17 5.62
C GLU A 178 5.72 6.09 5.18
N ILE A 179 6.57 6.88 5.80
CA ILE A 179 8.00 7.01 5.46
C ILE A 179 8.77 5.77 5.93
N GLY A 180 8.40 5.21 7.08
CA GLY A 180 9.11 4.09 7.71
C GLY A 180 9.15 2.81 6.88
N SER A 181 8.13 2.58 6.06
CA SER A 181 7.94 1.31 5.33
C SER A 181 8.68 1.22 3.99
N GLU A 182 9.40 2.23 3.53
CA GLU A 182 10.04 2.23 2.22
C GLU A 182 11.17 1.19 2.08
N GLY A 183 11.21 0.53 0.93
CA GLY A 183 12.34 -0.35 0.52
C GLY A 183 12.37 -1.75 1.13
N ARG A 184 11.41 -2.15 1.98
CA ARG A 184 11.40 -3.47 2.63
C ARG A 184 10.39 -4.44 2.00
N ASN A 185 10.70 -5.72 2.09
CA ASN A 185 9.86 -6.81 1.60
C ASN A 185 9.25 -7.57 2.78
N PHE A 186 7.91 -7.65 2.83
CA PHE A 186 7.13 -8.33 3.85
C PHE A 186 6.20 -9.39 3.24
N GLN A 187 6.64 -10.08 2.17
CA GLN A 187 5.83 -11.07 1.42
C GLN A 187 5.34 -12.25 2.27
N PHE A 188 5.91 -12.47 3.45
CA PHE A 188 5.43 -13.48 4.40
C PHE A 188 4.16 -13.04 5.14
N ALA A 189 3.78 -11.77 5.06
CA ALA A 189 2.52 -11.24 5.59
C ALA A 189 1.51 -11.02 4.45
N SER A 190 0.25 -11.34 4.67
CA SER A 190 -0.85 -11.16 3.72
C SER A 190 -1.97 -10.27 4.25
N ASP A 191 -1.91 -9.89 5.51
CA ASP A 191 -2.94 -9.07 6.16
C ASP A 191 -2.40 -7.65 6.40
N LEU A 192 -3.06 -6.65 5.78
CA LEU A 192 -2.76 -5.22 5.89
C LEU A 192 -3.90 -4.52 6.63
N ILE A 193 -3.58 -3.80 7.70
CA ILE A 193 -4.52 -2.88 8.35
C ILE A 193 -4.15 -1.46 7.96
N LEU A 194 -5.06 -0.74 7.36
CA LEU A 194 -4.96 0.70 7.09
C LEU A 194 -5.64 1.45 8.21
N PHE A 195 -4.88 1.91 9.22
CA PHE A 195 -5.44 2.60 10.39
C PHE A 195 -6.15 3.89 9.99
N ASP A 196 -5.60 4.59 9.02
CA ASP A 196 -6.18 5.77 8.37
C ASP A 196 -6.05 5.66 6.85
N LEU A 197 -6.87 6.41 6.13
CA LEU A 197 -6.79 6.52 4.68
C LEU A 197 -6.11 7.84 4.30
N PRO A 198 -5.09 7.82 3.41
CA PRO A 198 -4.46 9.03 2.91
C PRO A 198 -5.41 9.80 1.98
N ALA A 199 -5.20 11.10 1.82
CA ALA A 199 -5.99 11.90 0.88
C ALA A 199 -5.60 11.65 -0.60
N ASN A 200 -4.37 11.16 -0.83
CA ASN A 200 -3.85 10.91 -2.17
C ASN A 200 -3.96 9.42 -2.51
N PRO A 201 -4.64 9.04 -3.62
CA PRO A 201 -4.74 7.66 -4.10
C PRO A 201 -3.39 6.98 -4.34
N ASP A 202 -2.38 7.71 -4.82
CA ASP A 202 -1.04 7.17 -5.08
C ASP A 202 -0.37 6.70 -3.78
N VAL A 203 -0.57 7.43 -2.69
CA VAL A 203 -0.07 7.03 -1.36
C VAL A 203 -0.79 5.77 -0.88
N LEU A 204 -2.09 5.65 -1.12
CA LEU A 204 -2.84 4.44 -0.79
C LEU A 204 -2.32 3.23 -1.58
N GLU A 205 -2.09 3.38 -2.89
CA GLU A 205 -1.47 2.34 -3.71
C GLU A 205 -0.06 1.97 -3.23
N GLN A 206 0.75 2.93 -2.80
CA GLN A 206 2.06 2.67 -2.21
C GLN A 206 1.94 1.85 -0.92
N ARG A 207 0.98 2.18 -0.03
CA ARG A 207 0.72 1.42 1.20
C ARG A 207 0.34 -0.04 0.89
N ILE A 208 -0.60 -0.26 -0.03
CA ILE A 208 -1.02 -1.61 -0.44
C ILE A 208 0.14 -2.35 -1.11
N GLY A 209 0.91 -1.66 -1.94
CA GLY A 209 2.08 -2.19 -2.64
C GLY A 209 3.21 -2.68 -1.73
N ARG A 210 3.13 -2.47 -0.41
CA ARG A 210 4.10 -3.06 0.54
C ARG A 210 3.95 -4.58 0.61
N LEU A 211 2.74 -5.09 0.49
CA LEU A 211 2.44 -6.52 0.49
C LEU A 211 2.11 -7.05 -0.91
N ASP A 212 1.47 -6.24 -1.76
CA ASP A 212 1.04 -6.62 -3.09
C ASP A 212 2.21 -6.53 -4.09
N ARG A 213 3.05 -7.57 -4.09
CA ARG A 213 4.27 -7.69 -4.90
C ARG A 213 4.33 -9.02 -5.61
N ILE A 214 5.12 -9.07 -6.69
CA ILE A 214 5.45 -10.32 -7.40
C ILE A 214 6.10 -11.30 -6.42
N GLY A 215 5.62 -12.54 -6.40
CA GLY A 215 6.08 -13.58 -5.48
C GLY A 215 5.32 -13.67 -4.17
N GLN A 216 4.29 -12.85 -3.96
CA GLN A 216 3.34 -13.05 -2.87
C GLN A 216 2.38 -14.19 -3.25
N GLU A 217 2.33 -15.21 -2.41
CA GLU A 217 1.53 -16.43 -2.67
C GLU A 217 0.06 -16.29 -2.25
N ASN A 218 -0.20 -15.45 -1.25
CA ASN A 218 -1.54 -15.28 -0.67
C ASN A 218 -2.20 -14.00 -1.16
N ARG A 219 -3.53 -14.04 -1.35
CA ARG A 219 -4.33 -12.81 -1.59
C ARG A 219 -4.17 -11.86 -0.42
N ILE A 220 -3.99 -10.57 -0.72
CA ILE A 220 -3.83 -9.54 0.30
C ILE A 220 -5.20 -9.20 0.90
N GLN A 221 -5.33 -9.38 2.20
CA GLN A 221 -6.50 -8.99 2.97
C GLN A 221 -6.30 -7.57 3.49
N ILE A 222 -7.06 -6.60 2.96
CA ILE A 222 -6.94 -5.18 3.30
C ILE A 222 -8.05 -4.81 4.28
N HIS A 223 -7.71 -4.73 5.55
CA HIS A 223 -8.63 -4.36 6.62
C HIS A 223 -8.68 -2.83 6.75
N VAL A 224 -9.88 -2.27 6.63
CA VAL A 224 -10.08 -0.81 6.67
C VAL A 224 -11.10 -0.46 7.76
N PRO A 225 -10.64 -0.22 9.00
CA PRO A 225 -11.52 0.31 10.03
C PRO A 225 -11.82 1.79 9.78
N TYR A 226 -13.09 2.16 9.80
CA TYR A 226 -13.52 3.55 9.63
C TYR A 226 -14.72 3.89 10.50
N LEU A 227 -14.87 5.16 10.84
CA LEU A 227 -15.94 5.66 11.69
C LEU A 227 -17.15 6.07 10.84
N VAL A 228 -18.28 5.44 11.11
CA VAL A 228 -19.54 5.68 10.41
C VAL A 228 -20.05 7.11 10.66
N GLY A 229 -20.57 7.76 9.63
CA GLY A 229 -21.11 9.12 9.67
C GLY A 229 -20.05 10.23 9.65
N THR A 230 -18.76 9.87 9.45
CA THR A 230 -17.64 10.82 9.41
C THR A 230 -17.05 10.98 8.00
N ALA A 231 -16.02 11.81 7.89
CA ALA A 231 -15.25 11.95 6.65
C ALA A 231 -14.50 10.65 6.30
N GLN A 232 -14.17 9.79 7.28
CA GLN A 232 -13.51 8.51 7.04
C GLN A 232 -14.40 7.57 6.21
N GLU A 233 -15.70 7.48 6.53
CA GLU A 233 -16.65 6.69 5.74
C GLU A 233 -16.74 7.20 4.30
N ARG A 234 -16.83 8.53 4.12
CA ARG A 234 -16.89 9.12 2.77
C ARG A 234 -15.63 8.83 1.97
N MET A 235 -14.47 8.91 2.60
CA MET A 235 -13.17 8.60 1.99
C MET A 235 -13.09 7.11 1.63
N PHE A 236 -13.48 6.20 2.55
CA PHE A 236 -13.54 4.77 2.28
C PHE A 236 -14.44 4.46 1.08
N ARG A 237 -15.65 5.00 1.04
CA ARG A 237 -16.59 4.80 -0.07
C ARG A 237 -16.04 5.34 -1.38
N TRP A 238 -15.40 6.49 -1.37
CA TRP A 238 -14.77 7.04 -2.57
C TRP A 238 -13.69 6.09 -3.12
N TYR A 239 -12.80 5.58 -2.27
CA TYR A 239 -11.78 4.63 -2.68
C TYR A 239 -12.36 3.28 -3.12
N ASN A 240 -13.35 2.77 -2.42
CA ASN A 240 -13.90 1.45 -2.67
C ASN A 240 -14.90 1.44 -3.84
N GLU A 241 -15.83 2.40 -3.88
CA GLU A 241 -16.95 2.40 -4.83
C GLU A 241 -16.62 3.17 -6.11
N ALA A 242 -15.93 4.33 -6.01
CA ALA A 242 -15.63 5.17 -7.16
C ALA A 242 -14.31 4.81 -7.85
N LEU A 243 -13.24 4.55 -7.10
CA LEU A 243 -11.92 4.23 -7.64
C LEU A 243 -11.63 2.73 -7.68
N ASN A 244 -12.40 1.90 -6.97
CA ASN A 244 -12.25 0.45 -6.87
C ASN A 244 -10.81 0.00 -6.52
N ILE A 245 -10.09 0.81 -5.74
CA ILE A 245 -8.63 0.69 -5.52
C ILE A 245 -8.27 -0.55 -4.67
N PHE A 246 -9.20 -1.03 -3.84
CA PHE A 246 -8.97 -2.20 -3.00
C PHE A 246 -9.14 -3.54 -3.74
N SER A 247 -9.79 -3.54 -4.89
CA SER A 247 -10.01 -4.76 -5.69
C SER A 247 -9.17 -4.76 -6.95
N ASN A 248 -9.04 -3.59 -7.58
CA ASN A 248 -8.29 -3.40 -8.81
C ASN A 248 -7.20 -2.34 -8.60
N ILE A 249 -6.13 -2.45 -9.35
CA ILE A 249 -5.11 -1.42 -9.41
C ILE A 249 -5.70 -0.23 -10.16
N SER A 250 -5.75 0.93 -9.50
CA SER A 250 -6.35 2.11 -10.09
C SER A 250 -5.61 2.54 -11.36
N PRO A 251 -6.30 2.65 -12.52
CA PRO A 251 -5.70 3.25 -13.73
C PRO A 251 -5.41 4.75 -13.55
N THR A 252 -5.98 5.39 -12.53
CA THR A 252 -5.95 6.86 -12.33
C THR A 252 -4.57 7.35 -11.84
N ALA A 253 -3.75 6.51 -11.25
CA ALA A 253 -2.33 6.82 -11.00
C ALA A 253 -1.53 7.05 -12.30
N GLN A 254 -2.12 6.78 -13.45
CA GLN A 254 -1.50 6.92 -14.76
C GLN A 254 -1.80 8.27 -15.45
N THR A 255 -2.78 9.04 -14.99
CA THR A 255 -3.31 10.19 -15.75
C THR A 255 -3.01 11.56 -15.15
N LEU A 256 -2.39 11.65 -13.96
CA LEU A 256 -2.10 12.90 -13.25
C LEU A 256 -0.60 13.21 -13.14
N GLN A 257 0.16 12.94 -14.21
CA GLN A 257 1.52 13.49 -14.39
C GLN A 257 1.59 14.31 -15.67
#